data_124e85c2a6b2af59e4e2c409a09ace24
#
_entry.id   124e85c2a6b2af59e4e2c409a09ace24
#
_cell.length_a   1.000
_cell.length_b   1.000
_cell.length_c   1.000
_cell.angle_alpha   90.00
_cell.angle_beta   90.00
_cell.angle_gamma   90.00
#
_symmetry.space_group_name_H-M   'P 1'
#
loop_
_entity.id
_entity.type
_entity.pdbx_description
1 polymer ?
#
loop_
_entity_poly.entity_id
_entity_poly.type
_entity_poly.pdbx_seq_one_letter_code
_entity_poly.pdbx_strand_id
1 'polypeptide(L)'
;MMKTIILGKPEIKPIEWKPYAGETVIVNTIIRKGKRIQETAFFEDKVRAVPRGNAYIIGNGPSRKGFDLNTLKVTGQTYGCNALYRDFMPDFIFSVDMKMTVKMCEDEVGLKTIHYAPALEVNRKQNKGMLHLIPNNPHWISGNAAFWTAGVHGHKNIYLIGFDFREYGKAQLNNIYQNTDFYGERNDDKIFEGWLKQFRDMLKMRPYVNYTVVHDNPPVFMNHLQTGTNLGNSRVISYKEFNDTVLNQQH
;
A
#
# COMPACT_ATOMS: atom_id res chain seq x y z
N MET A 1 -26.62 -18.57 5.16
CA MET A 1 -26.60 -17.91 3.83
C MET A 1 -26.11 -16.50 4.02
N MET A 2 -24.90 -16.18 3.54
CA MET A 2 -24.43 -14.77 3.52
C MET A 2 -25.18 -14.04 2.40
N LYS A 3 -25.92 -13.02 2.75
CA LYS A 3 -26.42 -12.06 1.74
C LYS A 3 -25.34 -11.02 1.52
N THR A 4 -24.63 -11.12 0.41
CA THR A 4 -23.82 -10.02 -0.11
C THR A 4 -24.77 -9.04 -0.77
N ILE A 5 -25.04 -7.91 -0.16
CA ILE A 5 -25.81 -6.84 -0.79
C ILE A 5 -24.83 -6.00 -1.59
N ILE A 6 -24.87 -6.16 -2.89
CA ILE A 6 -24.09 -5.34 -3.82
C ILE A 6 -24.98 -4.18 -4.23
N LEU A 7 -24.73 -3.02 -3.71
CA LEU A 7 -25.37 -1.80 -4.18
C LEU A 7 -24.46 -1.08 -5.16
N GLY A 8 -24.87 -1.11 -6.42
CA GLY A 8 -24.24 -0.42 -7.54
C GLY A 8 -23.12 -1.22 -8.21
N LYS A 9 -23.17 -1.30 -9.54
CA LYS A 9 -22.03 -1.74 -10.34
C LYS A 9 -21.00 -0.61 -10.31
N PRO A 10 -19.76 -0.84 -9.88
CA PRO A 10 -18.72 0.13 -10.09
C PRO A 10 -18.55 0.33 -11.58
N GLU A 11 -18.77 1.52 -12.09
CA GLU A 11 -18.31 1.89 -13.42
C GLU A 11 -16.79 1.79 -13.40
N ILE A 12 -16.25 0.89 -14.21
CA ILE A 12 -14.80 0.76 -14.43
C ILE A 12 -14.41 1.93 -15.33
N LYS A 13 -14.28 3.11 -14.76
CA LYS A 13 -13.61 4.24 -15.41
C LYS A 13 -12.20 4.32 -14.88
N PRO A 14 -11.20 4.58 -15.75
CA PRO A 14 -9.85 4.81 -15.27
C PRO A 14 -9.89 6.02 -14.33
N ILE A 15 -9.66 5.75 -13.08
CA ILE A 15 -9.28 6.65 -12.00
C ILE A 15 -9.97 8.03 -11.98
N GLU A 16 -11.28 8.06 -12.12
CA GLU A 16 -12.05 9.07 -11.42
C GLU A 16 -12.46 8.46 -10.09
N TRP A 17 -11.73 8.78 -9.04
CA TRP A 17 -12.18 8.47 -7.71
C TRP A 17 -13.51 9.19 -7.48
N LYS A 18 -14.56 8.43 -7.23
CA LYS A 18 -15.81 8.94 -6.71
C LYS A 18 -15.93 8.45 -5.28
N PRO A 19 -16.28 9.33 -4.33
CA PRO A 19 -16.64 8.86 -3.00
C PRO A 19 -17.70 7.78 -3.17
N TYR A 20 -17.49 6.66 -2.52
CA TYR A 20 -18.41 5.54 -2.59
C TYR A 20 -19.77 5.99 -2.03
N ALA A 21 -20.79 6.04 -2.89
CA ALA A 21 -22.14 6.49 -2.55
C ALA A 21 -23.09 5.34 -2.15
N GLY A 22 -22.58 4.15 -1.89
CA GLY A 22 -23.37 2.98 -1.58
C GLY A 22 -22.95 2.25 -0.31
N GLU A 23 -23.87 1.54 0.29
CA GLU A 23 -23.59 0.62 1.39
C GLU A 23 -23.23 -0.74 0.81
N THR A 24 -21.98 -1.15 0.96
CA THR A 24 -21.59 -2.54 0.70
C THR A 24 -21.13 -3.14 2.01
N VAL A 25 -21.72 -4.24 2.34
CA VAL A 25 -21.46 -4.91 3.59
C VAL A 25 -20.86 -6.27 3.29
N ILE A 26 -19.57 -6.45 3.58
CA ILE A 26 -19.04 -7.77 3.86
C ILE A 26 -19.09 -7.97 5.36
N VAL A 27 -19.81 -8.98 5.75
CA VAL A 27 -19.91 -9.36 7.15
C VAL A 27 -18.95 -10.51 7.39
N ASN A 28 -17.83 -10.23 8.05
CA ASN A 28 -17.03 -11.26 8.66
C ASN A 28 -17.66 -11.62 10.01
N THR A 29 -18.35 -12.75 10.04
CA THR A 29 -18.98 -13.24 11.25
C THR A 29 -18.06 -14.26 11.92
N ILE A 30 -17.62 -13.96 13.12
CA ILE A 30 -16.91 -14.92 13.97
C ILE A 30 -17.94 -15.62 14.86
N ILE A 31 -18.07 -16.94 14.69
CA ILE A 31 -18.95 -17.78 15.51
C ILE A 31 -18.08 -18.59 16.48
N ARG A 32 -18.27 -18.40 17.79
CA ARG A 32 -17.71 -19.27 18.82
C ARG A 32 -18.82 -19.95 19.60
N LYS A 33 -18.73 -21.28 19.74
CA LYS A 33 -19.73 -22.10 20.48
C LYS A 33 -21.18 -21.81 20.02
N GLY A 34 -21.40 -21.69 18.71
CA GLY A 34 -22.71 -21.40 18.13
C GLY A 34 -23.26 -19.98 18.34
N LYS A 35 -22.51 -19.10 18.99
CA LYS A 35 -22.90 -17.71 19.20
C LYS A 35 -22.08 -16.78 18.28
N ARG A 36 -22.78 -15.84 17.63
CA ARG A 36 -22.15 -14.75 16.89
C ARG A 36 -21.51 -13.80 17.91
N ILE A 37 -20.17 -13.71 17.88
CA ILE A 37 -19.40 -12.86 18.81
C ILE A 37 -18.88 -11.58 18.16
N GLN A 38 -18.76 -11.57 16.83
CA GLN A 38 -18.29 -10.41 16.10
C GLN A 38 -18.92 -10.39 14.72
N GLU A 39 -19.36 -9.20 14.32
CA GLU A 39 -19.83 -8.91 12.99
C GLU A 39 -19.16 -7.61 12.53
N THR A 40 -18.44 -7.68 11.43
CA THR A 40 -17.71 -6.54 10.89
C THR A 40 -18.15 -6.31 9.46
N ALA A 41 -18.62 -5.11 9.21
CA ALA A 41 -19.06 -4.67 7.89
C ALA A 41 -18.00 -3.80 7.25
N PHE A 42 -17.62 -4.10 6.02
CA PHE A 42 -16.65 -3.34 5.24
C PHE A 42 -17.10 -3.23 3.80
N PHE A 43 -16.57 -2.23 3.11
CA PHE A 43 -16.69 -2.18 1.67
C PHE A 43 -15.76 -3.25 1.06
N GLU A 44 -16.33 -4.14 0.27
CA GLU A 44 -15.55 -5.00 -0.58
C GLU A 44 -14.87 -4.14 -1.64
N ASP A 45 -13.59 -4.40 -1.90
CA ASP A 45 -12.92 -3.77 -3.04
C ASP A 45 -13.49 -4.33 -4.34
N LYS A 46 -14.49 -3.66 -4.86
CA LYS A 46 -15.03 -3.89 -6.21
C LYS A 46 -14.51 -2.88 -7.21
N VAL A 47 -13.73 -1.91 -6.75
CA VAL A 47 -12.91 -1.09 -7.61
C VAL A 47 -11.77 -1.99 -8.10
N ARG A 48 -12.09 -2.88 -9.04
CA ARG A 48 -11.03 -3.45 -9.86
C ARG A 48 -10.45 -2.29 -10.64
N ALA A 49 -9.41 -1.71 -10.07
CA ALA A 49 -8.63 -0.75 -10.79
C ALA A 49 -8.17 -1.45 -12.07
N VAL A 50 -8.63 -0.97 -13.20
CA VAL A 50 -8.05 -1.41 -14.47
C VAL A 50 -6.60 -0.93 -14.40
N PRO A 51 -5.59 -1.83 -14.47
CA PRO A 51 -4.21 -1.42 -14.39
C PRO A 51 -3.92 -0.47 -15.55
N ARG A 52 -3.56 0.77 -15.22
CA ARG A 52 -3.15 1.79 -16.15
C ARG A 52 -1.67 2.03 -16.01
N GLY A 53 -0.91 1.66 -17.01
CA GLY A 53 0.53 1.83 -17.02
C GLY A 53 1.22 1.08 -15.87
N ASN A 54 2.22 1.71 -15.27
CA ASN A 54 2.99 1.18 -14.16
C ASN A 54 2.27 1.35 -12.83
N ALA A 55 2.64 0.57 -11.82
CA ALA A 55 2.28 0.84 -10.43
C ALA A 55 3.47 1.45 -9.70
N TYR A 56 3.24 2.53 -8.98
CA TYR A 56 4.23 3.20 -8.15
C TYR A 56 3.85 3.08 -6.69
N ILE A 57 4.58 2.27 -5.93
CA ILE A 57 4.36 2.07 -4.51
C ILE A 57 5.26 3.05 -3.75
N ILE A 58 4.65 3.98 -3.05
CA ILE A 58 5.34 5.08 -2.39
C ILE A 58 5.41 4.80 -0.90
N GLY A 59 6.59 4.42 -0.45
CA GLY A 59 6.96 4.31 0.96
C GLY A 59 7.33 5.66 1.56
N ASN A 60 7.61 5.65 2.86
CA ASN A 60 7.93 6.85 3.63
C ASN A 60 9.42 6.99 3.95
N GLY A 61 10.28 6.28 3.23
CA GLY A 61 11.73 6.37 3.38
C GLY A 61 12.30 7.69 2.83
N PRO A 62 13.41 8.19 3.45
CA PRO A 62 14.03 9.45 3.05
C PRO A 62 14.65 9.44 1.66
N SER A 63 14.92 8.29 1.04
CA SER A 63 15.48 8.21 -0.31
C SER A 63 14.64 8.92 -1.37
N ARG A 64 13.32 9.09 -1.12
CA ARG A 64 12.43 9.82 -2.03
C ARG A 64 12.42 11.35 -1.85
N LYS A 65 13.19 11.89 -0.89
CA LYS A 65 13.25 13.35 -0.68
C LYS A 65 13.75 14.06 -1.94
N GLY A 66 13.03 15.12 -2.34
CA GLY A 66 13.37 15.88 -3.54
C GLY A 66 12.86 15.31 -4.85
N PHE A 67 12.27 14.11 -4.86
CA PHE A 67 11.62 13.56 -6.04
C PHE A 67 10.18 14.08 -6.15
N ASP A 68 9.81 14.61 -7.33
CA ASP A 68 8.43 15.07 -7.58
C ASP A 68 7.49 13.89 -7.85
N LEU A 69 6.71 13.52 -6.84
CA LEU A 69 5.76 12.42 -6.92
C LEU A 69 4.61 12.65 -7.93
N ASN A 70 4.33 13.90 -8.34
CA ASN A 70 3.26 14.20 -9.29
C ASN A 70 3.59 13.66 -10.68
N THR A 71 4.88 13.55 -11.03
CA THR A 71 5.31 12.96 -12.30
C THR A 71 4.84 11.51 -12.47
N LEU A 72 4.66 10.79 -11.38
CA LEU A 72 4.22 9.39 -11.39
C LEU A 72 2.78 9.22 -11.91
N LYS A 73 1.90 10.19 -11.62
CA LYS A 73 0.48 10.12 -12.00
C LYS A 73 0.26 10.17 -13.52
N VAL A 74 1.21 10.71 -14.24
CA VAL A 74 1.15 10.80 -15.71
C VAL A 74 1.38 9.43 -16.35
N THR A 75 2.24 8.63 -15.77
CA THR A 75 2.74 7.38 -16.35
C THR A 75 2.15 6.10 -15.74
N GLY A 76 1.38 6.22 -14.65
CA GLY A 76 0.78 5.06 -14.00
C GLY A 76 -0.08 5.39 -12.79
N GLN A 77 -0.31 4.38 -11.98
CA GLN A 77 -1.11 4.45 -10.76
C GLN A 77 -0.23 4.50 -9.53
N THR A 78 -0.62 5.33 -8.57
CA THR A 78 0.14 5.58 -7.35
C THR A 78 -0.52 4.93 -6.14
N TYR A 79 0.26 4.23 -5.35
CA TYR A 79 -0.13 3.52 -4.14
C TYR A 79 0.72 4.02 -2.99
N GLY A 80 0.10 4.56 -1.96
CA GLY A 80 0.80 5.12 -0.82
C GLY A 80 0.40 4.50 0.51
N CYS A 81 1.06 4.91 1.58
CA CYS A 81 0.72 4.40 2.91
C CYS A 81 0.85 5.45 4.01
N ASN A 82 -0.02 5.33 5.00
CA ASN A 82 0.03 6.08 6.25
C ASN A 82 0.11 7.59 6.00
N ALA A 83 1.11 8.28 6.57
CA ALA A 83 1.23 9.75 6.55
C ALA A 83 1.56 10.36 5.18
N LEU A 84 1.73 9.58 4.12
CA LEU A 84 2.02 10.10 2.77
C LEU A 84 1.00 11.17 2.32
N TYR A 85 -0.27 11.02 2.72
CA TYR A 85 -1.33 11.97 2.36
C TYR A 85 -1.06 13.43 2.80
N ARG A 86 -0.13 13.63 3.74
CA ARG A 86 0.26 14.96 4.22
C ARG A 86 1.03 15.76 3.15
N ASP A 87 1.77 15.05 2.29
CA ASP A 87 2.63 15.65 1.26
C ASP A 87 2.11 15.37 -0.15
N PHE A 88 1.51 14.20 -0.35
CA PHE A 88 1.08 13.73 -1.65
C PHE A 88 -0.15 12.84 -1.52
N MET A 89 -1.18 13.11 -2.31
CA MET A 89 -2.38 12.29 -2.35
C MET A 89 -2.27 11.26 -3.48
N PRO A 90 -2.01 9.97 -3.16
CA PRO A 90 -1.93 8.92 -4.18
C PRO A 90 -3.33 8.51 -4.67
N ASP A 91 -3.41 7.70 -5.73
CA ASP A 91 -4.68 7.14 -6.22
C ASP A 91 -5.27 6.12 -5.22
N PHE A 92 -4.40 5.40 -4.50
CA PHE A 92 -4.76 4.45 -3.46
C PHE A 92 -3.87 4.65 -2.24
N ILE A 93 -4.47 4.69 -1.05
CA ILE A 93 -3.71 4.84 0.19
C ILE A 93 -4.08 3.75 1.21
N PHE A 94 -3.10 3.30 1.97
CA PHE A 94 -3.21 2.17 2.88
C PHE A 94 -2.85 2.55 4.31
N SER A 95 -3.66 2.12 5.26
CA SER A 95 -3.32 2.17 6.68
C SER A 95 -3.73 0.88 7.37
N VAL A 96 -2.80 0.22 8.04
CA VAL A 96 -3.09 -1.01 8.81
C VAL A 96 -2.99 -0.77 10.32
N ASP A 97 -2.32 0.29 10.73
CA ASP A 97 -2.29 0.73 12.14
C ASP A 97 -3.59 1.44 12.48
N MET A 98 -4.23 0.99 13.56
CA MET A 98 -5.54 1.49 14.00
C MET A 98 -5.53 3.01 14.25
N LYS A 99 -4.51 3.52 14.96
CA LYS A 99 -4.44 4.95 15.30
C LYS A 99 -4.28 5.80 14.04
N MET A 100 -3.45 5.34 13.10
CA MET A 100 -3.26 6.01 11.83
C MET A 100 -4.54 5.98 10.99
N THR A 101 -5.23 4.83 10.94
CA THR A 101 -6.49 4.71 10.20
C THR A 101 -7.55 5.67 10.73
N VAL A 102 -7.72 5.74 12.05
CA VAL A 102 -8.66 6.68 12.69
C VAL A 102 -8.30 8.13 12.33
N LYS A 103 -7.04 8.50 12.47
CA LYS A 103 -6.58 9.86 12.12
C LYS A 103 -6.83 10.20 10.64
N MET A 104 -6.58 9.27 9.73
CA MET A 104 -6.85 9.48 8.31
C MET A 104 -8.35 9.60 8.00
N CYS A 105 -9.22 8.93 8.77
CA CYS A 105 -10.67 9.12 8.69
C CYS A 105 -11.10 10.50 9.20
N GLU A 106 -10.50 10.97 10.30
CA GLU A 106 -10.74 12.32 10.83
C GLU A 106 -10.30 13.41 9.83
N ASP A 107 -9.22 13.17 9.11
CA ASP A 107 -8.69 14.07 8.06
C ASP A 107 -9.42 13.90 6.71
N GLU A 108 -10.47 13.09 6.68
CA GLU A 108 -11.32 12.85 5.50
C GLU A 108 -10.55 12.36 4.27
N VAL A 109 -9.47 11.59 4.49
CA VAL A 109 -8.61 11.09 3.41
C VAL A 109 -9.42 10.24 2.42
N GLY A 110 -10.33 9.40 2.90
CA GLY A 110 -11.18 8.57 2.08
C GLY A 110 -12.16 9.33 1.18
N LEU A 111 -12.37 10.64 1.41
CA LEU A 111 -13.14 11.51 0.49
C LEU A 111 -12.29 12.04 -0.67
N LYS A 112 -10.98 11.89 -0.59
CA LYS A 112 -10.01 12.42 -1.59
C LYS A 112 -9.34 11.33 -2.41
N THR A 113 -9.30 10.11 -1.89
CA THR A 113 -8.69 8.95 -2.52
C THR A 113 -9.30 7.66 -2.00
N ILE A 114 -9.00 6.53 -2.64
CA ILE A 114 -9.44 5.22 -2.15
C ILE A 114 -8.55 4.80 -0.98
N HIS A 115 -9.13 4.81 0.22
CA HIS A 115 -8.44 4.47 1.46
C HIS A 115 -8.71 3.00 1.83
N TYR A 116 -7.67 2.19 1.79
CA TYR A 116 -7.71 0.79 2.17
C TYR A 116 -7.29 0.58 3.61
N ALA A 117 -8.04 -0.23 4.33
CA ALA A 117 -7.76 -0.61 5.71
C ALA A 117 -8.11 -2.08 5.99
N PRO A 118 -7.55 -2.70 7.05
CA PRO A 118 -7.96 -4.03 7.48
C PRO A 118 -9.33 -4.01 8.15
N ALA A 119 -9.98 -5.17 8.18
CA ALA A 119 -11.27 -5.39 8.80
C ALA A 119 -11.20 -5.37 10.33
N LEU A 120 -10.96 -4.22 10.94
CA LEU A 120 -10.94 -4.03 12.39
C LEU A 120 -12.26 -3.42 12.88
N GLU A 121 -12.73 -3.83 14.06
CA GLU A 121 -13.99 -3.32 14.63
C GLU A 121 -13.99 -1.80 14.79
N VAL A 122 -12.87 -1.22 15.18
CA VAL A 122 -12.71 0.24 15.29
C VAL A 122 -12.93 0.93 13.94
N ASN A 123 -12.44 0.34 12.86
CA ASN A 123 -12.57 0.88 11.51
C ASN A 123 -14.04 0.87 11.06
N ARG A 124 -14.80 -0.13 11.49
CA ARG A 124 -16.24 -0.21 11.22
C ARG A 124 -17.01 1.02 11.74
N LYS A 125 -16.65 1.50 12.93
CA LYS A 125 -17.28 2.70 13.53
C LYS A 125 -16.92 3.97 12.77
N GLN A 126 -15.75 4.01 12.15
CA GLN A 126 -15.26 5.13 11.35
C GLN A 126 -15.71 5.05 9.88
N ASN A 127 -16.22 3.90 9.47
CA ASN A 127 -16.51 3.64 8.07
C ASN A 127 -17.87 4.20 7.64
N LYS A 128 -17.93 5.47 7.36
CA LYS A 128 -19.11 6.13 6.74
C LYS A 128 -18.98 6.17 5.20
N GLY A 129 -18.57 5.07 4.56
CA GLY A 129 -18.30 5.03 3.13
C GLY A 129 -16.90 5.49 2.74
N MET A 130 -15.98 5.59 3.71
CA MET A 130 -14.64 6.17 3.50
C MET A 130 -13.51 5.13 3.48
N LEU A 131 -13.80 3.89 3.83
CA LEU A 131 -12.81 2.82 3.90
C LEU A 131 -13.15 1.68 2.96
N HIS A 132 -12.12 1.11 2.34
CA HIS A 132 -12.20 -0.10 1.54
C HIS A 132 -11.40 -1.22 2.19
N LEU A 133 -11.82 -2.47 2.01
CA LEU A 133 -11.06 -3.62 2.47
C LEU A 133 -9.83 -3.85 1.61
N ILE A 134 -8.70 -4.09 2.27
CA ILE A 134 -7.52 -4.59 1.58
C ILE A 134 -7.86 -5.94 0.94
N PRO A 135 -7.79 -6.07 -0.39
CA PRO A 135 -8.18 -7.30 -1.09
C PRO A 135 -7.28 -8.47 -0.68
N ASN A 136 -7.91 -9.60 -0.32
CA ASN A 136 -7.20 -10.80 0.15
C ASN A 136 -6.18 -10.51 1.26
N ASN A 137 -6.55 -9.64 2.18
CA ASN A 137 -5.69 -9.07 3.23
C ASN A 137 -4.74 -10.11 3.87
N PRO A 138 -3.43 -10.06 3.59
CA PRO A 138 -2.44 -10.95 4.18
C PRO A 138 -2.00 -10.51 5.58
N HIS A 139 -2.65 -9.53 6.19
CA HIS A 139 -2.34 -8.91 7.49
C HIS A 139 -0.92 -8.30 7.55
N TRP A 140 -0.44 -7.77 6.45
CA TRP A 140 0.87 -7.15 6.35
C TRP A 140 0.85 -5.66 6.73
N ILE A 141 2.07 -5.08 6.88
CA ILE A 141 2.23 -3.64 7.10
C ILE A 141 1.71 -2.83 5.91
N SER A 142 1.38 -1.56 6.15
CA SER A 142 0.72 -0.70 5.16
C SER A 142 1.45 -0.61 3.82
N GLY A 143 2.78 -0.46 3.82
CA GLY A 143 3.57 -0.42 2.59
C GLY A 143 3.52 -1.74 1.81
N ASN A 144 3.61 -2.88 2.50
CA ASN A 144 3.54 -4.19 1.88
C ASN A 144 2.10 -4.53 1.43
N ALA A 145 1.08 -4.05 2.15
CA ALA A 145 -0.32 -4.16 1.74
C ALA A 145 -0.60 -3.36 0.44
N ALA A 146 -0.03 -2.16 0.31
CA ALA A 146 -0.09 -1.37 -0.92
C ALA A 146 0.56 -2.10 -2.10
N PHE A 147 1.73 -2.64 -1.89
CA PHE A 147 2.47 -3.45 -2.84
C PHE A 147 1.70 -4.71 -3.28
N TRP A 148 1.12 -5.44 -2.32
CA TRP A 148 0.25 -6.58 -2.57
C TRP A 148 -0.94 -6.21 -3.45
N THR A 149 -1.61 -5.13 -3.11
CA THR A 149 -2.84 -4.71 -3.80
C THR A 149 -2.57 -4.28 -5.23
N ALA A 150 -1.45 -3.60 -5.52
CA ALA A 150 -1.05 -3.30 -6.89
C ALA A 150 -0.94 -4.57 -7.75
N GLY A 151 -0.39 -5.63 -7.20
CA GLY A 151 -0.36 -6.93 -7.87
C GLY A 151 -1.75 -7.58 -8.02
N VAL A 152 -2.67 -7.41 -7.04
CA VAL A 152 -4.07 -7.86 -7.16
C VAL A 152 -4.79 -7.08 -8.25
N HIS A 153 -4.52 -5.79 -8.41
CA HIS A 153 -5.05 -4.96 -9.47
C HIS A 153 -4.54 -5.35 -10.87
N GLY A 154 -3.52 -6.22 -10.94
CA GLY A 154 -3.05 -6.80 -12.19
C GLY A 154 -1.86 -6.09 -12.84
N HIS A 155 -1.20 -5.18 -12.13
CA HIS A 155 0.02 -4.55 -12.63
C HIS A 155 1.14 -5.57 -12.83
N LYS A 156 1.82 -5.47 -13.97
CA LYS A 156 2.97 -6.31 -14.32
C LYS A 156 4.30 -5.66 -13.98
N ASN A 157 4.35 -4.33 -13.95
CA ASN A 157 5.53 -3.56 -13.58
C ASN A 157 5.22 -2.72 -12.35
N ILE A 158 5.92 -3.00 -11.27
CA ILE A 158 5.75 -2.35 -9.98
C ILE A 158 7.06 -1.70 -9.56
N TYR A 159 7.03 -0.40 -9.31
CA TYR A 159 8.17 0.39 -8.86
C TYR A 159 7.98 0.76 -7.39
N LEU A 160 9.02 0.56 -6.60
CA LEU A 160 9.05 0.80 -5.16
C LEU A 160 9.92 2.02 -4.89
N ILE A 161 9.32 3.10 -4.37
CA ILE A 161 9.96 4.40 -4.16
C ILE A 161 9.91 4.72 -2.67
N GLY A 162 11.04 5.07 -2.05
CA GLY A 162 11.09 5.33 -0.60
C GLY A 162 10.93 4.08 0.27
N PHE A 163 11.39 2.93 -0.21
CA PHE A 163 11.44 1.66 0.55
C PHE A 163 12.82 1.44 1.16
N ASP A 164 13.22 2.34 2.03
CA ASP A 164 14.56 2.36 2.63
C ASP A 164 14.67 1.38 3.80
N PHE A 165 13.54 0.97 4.37
CA PHE A 165 13.45 0.15 5.55
C PHE A 165 14.30 0.70 6.69
N ARG A 166 15.46 0.10 6.93
CA ARG A 166 16.40 0.47 7.97
C ARG A 166 17.80 0.48 7.40
N GLU A 167 18.59 1.46 7.76
CA GLU A 167 20.03 1.45 7.48
C GLU A 167 20.70 0.39 8.33
N TYR A 168 21.52 -0.47 7.71
CA TYR A 168 22.22 -1.53 8.41
C TYR A 168 23.05 -0.97 9.57
N GLY A 169 22.89 -1.56 10.75
CA GLY A 169 23.61 -1.14 11.97
C GLY A 169 22.98 0.05 12.71
N LYS A 170 21.94 0.68 12.20
CA LYS A 170 21.18 1.72 12.92
C LYS A 170 19.91 1.15 13.53
N ALA A 171 19.69 1.43 14.80
CA ALA A 171 18.47 0.99 15.52
C ALA A 171 17.20 1.65 15.00
N GLN A 172 17.31 2.76 14.29
CA GLN A 172 16.20 3.63 13.92
C GLN A 172 15.68 3.33 12.51
N LEU A 173 14.37 3.22 12.37
CA LEU A 173 13.73 3.09 11.07
C LEU A 173 13.84 4.40 10.29
N ASN A 174 14.25 4.31 9.02
CA ASN A 174 14.29 5.46 8.13
C ASN A 174 12.85 5.86 7.73
N ASN A 175 12.40 7.04 8.18
CA ASN A 175 11.07 7.55 7.86
C ASN A 175 11.08 9.08 7.79
N ILE A 176 10.52 9.65 6.73
CA ILE A 176 10.45 11.10 6.53
C ILE A 176 9.64 11.79 7.64
N TYR A 177 8.63 11.10 8.17
CA TYR A 177 7.74 11.63 9.22
C TYR A 177 8.21 11.32 10.63
N GLN A 178 9.44 10.86 10.79
CA GLN A 178 10.01 10.58 12.11
C GLN A 178 9.91 11.80 13.02
N ASN A 179 9.62 11.56 14.31
CA ASN A 179 9.37 12.58 15.33
C ASN A 179 8.13 13.48 15.06
N THR A 180 7.22 13.03 14.21
CA THR A 180 5.88 13.61 14.08
C THR A 180 4.84 12.71 14.75
N ASP A 181 3.57 13.17 14.80
CA ASP A 181 2.46 12.39 15.35
C ASP A 181 2.41 10.98 14.74
N PHE A 182 2.30 9.97 15.60
CA PHE A 182 2.30 8.52 15.30
C PHE A 182 3.63 7.91 14.87
N TYR A 183 4.72 8.69 14.75
CA TYR A 183 6.06 8.27 14.32
C TYR A 183 7.13 8.60 15.35
N GLY A 184 6.94 8.13 16.59
CA GLY A 184 7.97 8.15 17.62
C GLY A 184 9.13 7.20 17.30
N GLU A 185 10.16 7.23 18.14
CA GLU A 185 11.29 6.31 18.05
C GLU A 185 10.82 4.85 18.16
N ARG A 186 11.24 4.02 17.22
CA ARG A 186 11.02 2.57 17.23
C ARG A 186 12.35 1.87 17.06
N ASN A 187 12.71 1.08 18.05
CA ASN A 187 13.97 0.35 18.12
C ASN A 187 13.76 -1.18 18.12
N ASP A 188 12.75 -1.68 17.43
CA ASP A 188 12.43 -3.11 17.46
C ASP A 188 12.93 -3.82 16.20
N ASP A 189 14.03 -4.57 16.36
CA ASP A 189 14.64 -5.38 15.30
C ASP A 189 13.70 -6.45 14.76
N LYS A 190 12.86 -7.04 15.62
CA LYS A 190 11.91 -8.08 15.22
C LYS A 190 10.84 -7.56 14.25
N ILE A 191 10.41 -6.32 14.44
CA ILE A 191 9.47 -5.67 13.52
C ILE A 191 10.10 -5.53 12.13
N PHE A 192 11.35 -5.11 12.06
CA PHE A 192 12.07 -4.94 10.81
C PHE A 192 12.27 -6.27 10.06
N GLU A 193 12.67 -7.33 10.76
CA GLU A 193 12.79 -8.67 10.17
C GLU A 193 11.44 -9.18 9.63
N GLY A 194 10.37 -8.93 10.36
CA GLY A 194 9.01 -9.22 9.92
C GLY A 194 8.65 -8.51 8.62
N TRP A 195 9.01 -7.23 8.47
CA TRP A 195 8.76 -6.46 7.26
C TRP A 195 9.55 -6.99 6.07
N LEU A 196 10.82 -7.32 6.27
CA LEU A 196 11.65 -7.92 5.22
C LEU A 196 11.12 -9.29 4.79
N LYS A 197 10.67 -10.10 5.75
CA LYS A 197 10.06 -11.40 5.43
C LYS A 197 8.83 -11.21 4.55
N GLN A 198 7.90 -10.34 4.93
CA GLN A 198 6.71 -10.04 4.14
C GLN A 198 7.07 -9.56 2.73
N PHE A 199 8.07 -8.69 2.60
CA PHE A 199 8.57 -8.21 1.31
C PHE A 199 9.10 -9.35 0.44
N ARG A 200 9.93 -10.24 0.99
CA ARG A 200 10.45 -11.42 0.28
C ARG A 200 9.35 -12.39 -0.14
N ASP A 201 8.40 -12.63 0.75
CA ASP A 201 7.26 -13.52 0.47
C ASP A 201 6.44 -12.97 -0.71
N MET A 202 6.24 -11.66 -0.78
CA MET A 202 5.57 -11.00 -1.90
C MET A 202 6.25 -11.29 -3.23
N LEU A 203 7.57 -11.09 -3.32
CA LEU A 203 8.33 -11.32 -4.55
C LEU A 203 8.19 -12.76 -5.03
N LYS A 204 8.18 -13.73 -4.11
CA LYS A 204 8.03 -15.17 -4.43
C LYS A 204 6.61 -15.53 -4.89
N MET A 205 5.59 -14.91 -4.29
CA MET A 205 4.19 -15.23 -4.57
C MET A 205 3.75 -14.81 -5.98
N ARG A 206 4.47 -13.88 -6.61
CA ARG A 206 4.13 -13.32 -7.93
C ARG A 206 5.34 -13.23 -8.85
N PRO A 207 5.91 -14.37 -9.27
CA PRO A 207 7.14 -14.40 -10.06
C PRO A 207 6.98 -13.81 -11.48
N TYR A 208 5.76 -13.58 -11.92
CA TYR A 208 5.41 -13.00 -13.23
C TYR A 208 5.29 -11.48 -13.21
N VAL A 209 5.47 -10.86 -12.05
CA VAL A 209 5.49 -9.40 -11.88
C VAL A 209 6.91 -8.92 -11.82
N ASN A 210 7.23 -7.84 -12.53
CA ASN A 210 8.53 -7.19 -12.48
C ASN A 210 8.54 -6.15 -11.35
N TYR A 211 9.46 -6.30 -10.43
CA TYR A 211 9.62 -5.39 -9.29
C TYR A 211 10.90 -4.59 -9.42
N THR A 212 10.78 -3.29 -9.37
CA THR A 212 11.93 -2.38 -9.47
C THR A 212 11.98 -1.47 -8.25
N VAL A 213 13.04 -1.57 -7.46
CA VAL A 213 13.31 -0.63 -6.38
C VAL A 213 14.04 0.57 -6.94
N VAL A 214 13.53 1.77 -6.70
CA VAL A 214 14.16 3.03 -7.13
C VAL A 214 14.92 3.61 -5.95
N HIS A 215 16.27 3.56 -6.02
CA HIS A 215 17.12 3.99 -4.92
C HIS A 215 18.55 4.28 -5.39
N ASP A 216 19.10 5.47 -5.11
CA ASP A 216 20.45 5.83 -5.54
C ASP A 216 21.55 5.08 -4.74
N ASN A 217 21.29 4.84 -3.46
CA ASN A 217 22.18 4.12 -2.55
C ASN A 217 21.40 3.00 -1.83
N PRO A 218 21.10 1.88 -2.51
CA PRO A 218 20.24 0.84 -1.94
C PRO A 218 20.86 0.24 -0.67
N PRO A 219 20.04 -0.03 0.36
CA PRO A 219 20.50 -0.73 1.54
C PRO A 219 21.09 -2.09 1.21
N VAL A 220 22.13 -2.51 1.95
CA VAL A 220 22.88 -3.77 1.68
C VAL A 220 21.97 -5.00 1.60
N PHE A 221 20.87 -5.05 2.34
CA PHE A 221 19.95 -6.18 2.28
C PHE A 221 19.24 -6.32 0.92
N MET A 222 19.13 -5.25 0.14
CA MET A 222 18.58 -5.31 -1.21
C MET A 222 19.51 -6.04 -2.17
N ASN A 223 20.83 -5.97 -1.93
CA ASN A 223 21.80 -6.78 -2.68
C ASN A 223 21.57 -8.28 -2.44
N HIS A 224 21.21 -8.67 -1.22
CA HIS A 224 20.85 -10.06 -0.91
C HIS A 224 19.52 -10.51 -1.56
N LEU A 225 18.60 -9.59 -1.83
CA LEU A 225 17.39 -9.91 -2.59
C LEU A 225 17.71 -10.26 -4.05
N GLN A 226 18.75 -9.64 -4.62
CA GLN A 226 19.20 -9.92 -5.98
C GLN A 226 20.05 -11.19 -6.07
N THR A 227 20.87 -11.48 -5.05
CA THR A 227 21.91 -12.53 -5.12
C THR A 227 21.51 -13.85 -4.44
N GLY A 228 20.60 -13.84 -3.50
CA GLY A 228 20.33 -14.99 -2.61
C GLY A 228 19.08 -15.82 -2.92
N THR A 229 18.26 -15.38 -3.85
CA THR A 229 17.02 -16.07 -4.20
C THR A 229 16.87 -15.95 -5.70
N ASN A 230 16.55 -17.00 -6.42
CA ASN A 230 16.22 -17.00 -7.86
C ASN A 230 15.01 -16.07 -8.20
N LEU A 231 14.97 -14.88 -7.63
CA LEU A 231 13.96 -13.87 -7.87
C LEU A 231 14.40 -13.01 -9.06
N GLY A 232 14.53 -13.64 -10.23
CA GLY A 232 14.88 -12.97 -11.48
C GLY A 232 13.90 -11.86 -11.93
N ASN A 233 12.86 -11.64 -11.13
CA ASN A 233 11.84 -10.61 -11.37
C ASN A 233 12.05 -9.32 -10.54
N SER A 234 13.16 -9.18 -9.83
CA SER A 234 13.45 -7.98 -9.04
C SER A 234 14.78 -7.33 -9.41
N ARG A 235 14.82 -6.00 -9.44
CA ARG A 235 16.03 -5.21 -9.69
C ARG A 235 16.01 -3.90 -8.89
N VAL A 236 17.19 -3.27 -8.82
CA VAL A 236 17.34 -1.90 -8.28
C VAL A 236 17.86 -1.00 -9.39
N ILE A 237 17.32 0.21 -9.49
CA ILE A 237 17.76 1.26 -10.40
C ILE A 237 17.91 2.58 -9.65
N SER A 238 18.73 3.49 -10.16
CA SER A 238 18.84 4.85 -9.64
C SER A 238 17.63 5.71 -10.01
N TYR A 239 17.41 6.82 -9.31
CA TYR A 239 16.40 7.83 -9.71
C TYR A 239 16.70 8.40 -11.08
N LYS A 240 17.98 8.58 -11.44
CA LYS A 240 18.37 9.03 -12.77
C LYS A 240 17.90 8.04 -13.84
N GLU A 241 18.24 6.76 -13.69
CA GLU A 241 17.82 5.71 -14.63
C GLU A 241 16.28 5.61 -14.69
N PHE A 242 15.60 5.71 -13.55
CA PHE A 242 14.14 5.70 -13.48
C PHE A 242 13.52 6.83 -14.31
N ASN A 243 14.01 8.06 -14.15
CA ASN A 243 13.55 9.19 -14.95
C ASN A 243 13.79 8.96 -16.44
N ASP A 244 14.99 8.54 -16.82
CA ASP A 244 15.40 8.40 -18.23
C ASP A 244 14.66 7.27 -18.93
N THR A 245 14.38 6.15 -18.24
CA THR A 245 13.87 4.93 -18.86
C THR A 245 12.39 4.65 -18.61
N VAL A 246 11.79 5.25 -17.61
CA VAL A 246 10.41 4.97 -17.19
C VAL A 246 9.49 6.17 -17.36
N LEU A 247 9.92 7.34 -16.92
CA LEU A 247 9.07 8.53 -16.96
C LEU A 247 9.14 9.26 -18.29
N ASN A 248 10.32 9.31 -18.95
CA ASN A 248 10.53 10.06 -20.20
C ASN A 248 10.26 9.25 -21.47
N GLN A 249 10.02 7.94 -21.41
CA GLN A 249 9.79 7.09 -22.60
C GLN A 249 8.33 7.09 -23.10
N GLN A 250 7.44 7.89 -22.55
CA GLN A 250 6.02 7.94 -22.96
C GLN A 250 5.66 9.17 -23.82
N HIS A 251 6.66 9.70 -24.55
CA HIS A 251 6.44 10.75 -25.55
C HIS A 251 6.58 10.21 -26.96
#